data_8aea458b2c6dbcc452ae9f13ff0e5670
#
_entry.id   8aea458b2c6dbcc452ae9f13ff0e5670
#
_cell.length_a   1.000
_cell.length_b   1.000
_cell.length_c   1.000
_cell.angle_alpha   90.00
_cell.angle_beta   90.00
_cell.angle_gamma   90.00
#
_symmetry.space_group_name_H-M   'P 1'
#
loop_
_entity.id
_entity.type
_entity.pdbx_description
1 polymer ?
#
loop_
_entity_poly.entity_id
_entity_poly.type
_entity_poly.pdbx_seq_one_letter_code
_entity_poly.pdbx_strand_id
1 'polypeptide(L)'
;HGHGLKVQSFCNMLYGNSRQIWNRDIDRLAPQWLLDDLILHTGATQIQAQQTTLRIFDGVLVKHYREAGPLQWIQLMQMYHRKREGYGQQFCPLCLCEDKVPYFRKTWRLAIKTMCLKHNCMLIDRCPQCDSAVSYHRIGIGQPNHVEFDPLSNCHECSFDLRTASAKPVKVYDQEAFD
;
A
#
# COMPACT_ATOMS: atom_id res chain seq x y z
N HIS A 1 7.36 0.44 -13.50
CA HIS A 1 8.67 1.11 -13.52
C HIS A 1 9.74 0.28 -14.25
N GLY A 2 9.93 -0.99 -13.90
CA GLY A 2 10.96 -1.84 -14.54
C GLY A 2 10.79 -2.04 -16.06
N HIS A 3 9.61 -1.84 -16.59
CA HIS A 3 9.30 -1.95 -18.04
C HIS A 3 9.35 -0.61 -18.78
N GLY A 4 9.71 0.50 -18.13
CA GLY A 4 9.71 1.83 -18.76
C GLY A 4 8.32 2.33 -19.19
N LEU A 5 7.27 1.78 -18.63
CA LEU A 5 5.88 2.16 -18.92
C LEU A 5 5.23 2.83 -17.71
N LYS A 6 4.35 3.79 -17.98
CA LYS A 6 3.46 4.33 -16.95
C LYS A 6 2.56 3.22 -16.40
N VAL A 7 2.26 3.25 -15.11
CA VAL A 7 1.40 2.25 -14.44
C VAL A 7 0.08 2.09 -15.18
N GLN A 8 -0.56 3.20 -15.56
CA GLN A 8 -1.82 3.17 -16.30
C GLN A 8 -1.68 2.48 -17.67
N SER A 9 -0.64 2.81 -18.43
CA SER A 9 -0.39 2.19 -19.77
C SER A 9 -0.12 0.70 -19.63
N PHE A 10 0.69 0.32 -18.64
CA PHE A 10 1.00 -1.07 -18.36
C PHE A 10 -0.25 -1.87 -17.99
N CYS A 11 -1.06 -1.35 -17.06
CA CYS A 11 -2.28 -2.03 -16.66
C CYS A 11 -3.33 -2.09 -17.78
N ASN A 12 -3.45 -1.04 -18.60
CA ASN A 12 -4.36 -1.06 -19.76
C ASN A 12 -3.92 -2.09 -20.82
N MET A 13 -2.62 -2.27 -20.98
CA MET A 13 -2.09 -3.27 -21.90
C MET A 13 -2.39 -4.70 -21.45
N LEU A 14 -2.28 -4.99 -20.14
CA LEU A 14 -2.52 -6.32 -19.59
C LEU A 14 -4.01 -6.61 -19.34
N TYR A 15 -4.76 -5.63 -18.87
CA TYR A 15 -6.09 -5.81 -18.29
C TYR A 15 -7.18 -5.00 -19.00
N GLY A 16 -6.81 -4.33 -20.10
CA GLY A 16 -7.72 -3.44 -20.81
C GLY A 16 -8.26 -2.33 -19.90
N ASN A 17 -9.51 -1.97 -20.10
CA ASN A 17 -10.18 -0.92 -19.30
C ASN A 17 -10.74 -1.44 -17.97
N SER A 18 -10.11 -2.43 -17.34
CA SER A 18 -10.57 -2.97 -16.07
C SER A 18 -10.46 -1.91 -14.96
N ARG A 19 -11.60 -1.32 -14.61
CA ARG A 19 -11.67 -0.32 -13.53
C ARG A 19 -11.39 -0.91 -12.14
N GLN A 20 -11.41 -2.23 -12.00
CA GLN A 20 -11.17 -2.88 -10.70
C GLN A 20 -9.79 -2.57 -10.16
N ILE A 21 -8.76 -2.51 -11.02
CA ILE A 21 -7.38 -2.19 -10.61
C ILE A 21 -7.27 -0.80 -10.00
N TRP A 22 -8.08 0.16 -10.50
CA TRP A 22 -8.00 1.56 -10.10
C TRP A 22 -8.97 1.93 -8.98
N ASN A 23 -10.14 1.28 -8.96
CA ASN A 23 -11.27 1.68 -8.13
C ASN A 23 -11.54 0.70 -6.98
N ARG A 24 -10.73 -0.33 -6.82
CA ARG A 24 -10.86 -1.31 -5.76
C ARG A 24 -9.55 -1.48 -5.01
N ASP A 25 -9.66 -1.86 -3.77
CA ASP A 25 -8.54 -2.33 -2.98
C ASP A 25 -8.16 -3.73 -3.48
N ILE A 26 -7.25 -3.76 -4.46
CA ILE A 26 -6.92 -4.97 -5.20
C ILE A 26 -6.24 -6.01 -4.31
N ASP A 27 -5.45 -5.56 -3.33
CA ASP A 27 -4.77 -6.45 -2.38
C ASP A 27 -5.79 -7.19 -1.51
N ARG A 28 -6.90 -6.52 -1.23
CA ARG A 28 -8.00 -7.07 -0.45
C ARG A 28 -8.92 -7.93 -1.31
N LEU A 29 -9.31 -7.43 -2.48
CA LEU A 29 -10.19 -8.14 -3.40
C LEU A 29 -9.53 -9.43 -3.89
N ALA A 30 -8.26 -9.37 -4.23
CA ALA A 30 -7.43 -10.49 -4.70
C ALA A 30 -8.16 -11.38 -5.71
N PRO A 31 -8.67 -10.82 -6.82
CA PRO A 31 -9.47 -11.59 -7.76
C PRO A 31 -8.61 -12.67 -8.41
N GLN A 32 -9.19 -13.85 -8.65
CA GLN A 32 -8.44 -15.00 -9.15
C GLN A 32 -7.73 -14.71 -10.47
N TRP A 33 -8.37 -14.00 -11.39
CA TRP A 33 -7.77 -13.64 -12.68
C TRP A 33 -6.43 -12.86 -12.52
N LEU A 34 -6.33 -11.99 -11.49
CA LEU A 34 -5.09 -11.24 -11.23
C LEU A 34 -4.00 -12.14 -10.66
N LEU A 35 -4.37 -13.11 -9.81
CA LEU A 35 -3.42 -14.08 -9.28
C LEU A 35 -2.90 -15.01 -10.40
N ASP A 36 -3.77 -15.43 -11.29
CA ASP A 36 -3.42 -16.26 -12.45
C ASP A 36 -2.46 -15.52 -13.39
N ASP A 37 -2.73 -14.23 -13.67
CA ASP A 37 -1.84 -13.40 -14.46
C ASP A 37 -0.48 -13.19 -13.79
N LEU A 38 -0.49 -12.98 -12.46
CA LEU A 38 0.76 -12.85 -11.71
C LEU A 38 1.60 -14.13 -11.82
N ILE A 39 0.98 -15.30 -11.69
CA ILE A 39 1.64 -16.59 -11.84
C ILE A 39 2.19 -16.75 -13.28
N LEU A 40 1.37 -16.46 -14.28
CA LEU A 40 1.73 -16.59 -15.69
C LEU A 40 2.95 -15.72 -16.05
N HIS A 41 2.98 -14.46 -15.60
CA HIS A 41 3.99 -13.49 -15.99
C HIS A 41 5.24 -13.45 -15.10
N THR A 42 5.20 -14.02 -13.90
CA THR A 42 6.33 -13.99 -12.95
C THR A 42 6.92 -15.36 -12.64
N GLY A 43 6.23 -16.44 -13.03
CA GLY A 43 6.57 -17.80 -12.62
C GLY A 43 6.38 -18.08 -11.13
N ALA A 44 5.69 -17.20 -10.41
CA ALA A 44 5.35 -17.42 -9.01
C ALA A 44 4.42 -18.61 -8.86
N THR A 45 4.53 -19.34 -7.75
CA THR A 45 3.56 -20.38 -7.39
C THR A 45 2.24 -19.76 -6.93
N GLN A 46 1.17 -20.53 -6.95
CA GLN A 46 -0.15 -20.13 -6.41
C GLN A 46 -0.04 -19.61 -4.97
N ILE A 47 0.74 -20.29 -4.13
CA ILE A 47 0.97 -19.89 -2.73
C ILE A 47 1.67 -18.54 -2.67
N GLN A 48 2.72 -18.33 -3.47
CA GLN A 48 3.43 -17.05 -3.52
C GLN A 48 2.53 -15.91 -4.00
N ALA A 49 1.74 -16.14 -5.03
CA ALA A 49 0.77 -15.16 -5.53
C ALA A 49 -0.26 -14.80 -4.46
N GLN A 50 -0.85 -15.76 -3.77
CA GLN A 50 -1.77 -15.52 -2.65
C GLN A 50 -1.11 -14.77 -1.49
N GLN A 51 0.15 -15.07 -1.20
CA GLN A 51 0.93 -14.38 -0.17
C GLN A 51 1.16 -12.90 -0.46
N THR A 52 1.00 -12.42 -1.68
CA THR A 52 1.07 -10.98 -1.98
C THR A 52 -0.17 -10.22 -1.51
N THR A 53 -1.27 -10.90 -1.25
CA THR A 53 -2.57 -10.31 -0.92
C THR A 53 -2.84 -10.21 0.59
N LEU A 54 -3.90 -9.50 0.97
CA LEU A 54 -4.35 -9.44 2.37
C LEU A 54 -5.14 -10.68 2.81
N ARG A 55 -5.46 -11.60 1.90
CA ARG A 55 -6.13 -12.87 2.23
C ARG A 55 -5.32 -13.78 3.14
N ILE A 56 -4.00 -13.56 3.23
CA ILE A 56 -3.17 -14.30 4.18
C ILE A 56 -3.56 -14.11 5.65
N PHE A 57 -4.34 -13.05 5.94
CA PHE A 57 -4.82 -12.78 7.29
C PHE A 57 -6.14 -13.47 7.62
N ASP A 58 -6.74 -14.18 6.65
CA ASP A 58 -7.92 -14.99 6.87
C ASP A 58 -7.60 -16.17 7.79
N GLY A 59 -8.45 -16.40 8.79
CA GLY A 59 -8.22 -17.41 9.82
C GLY A 59 -7.11 -17.08 10.84
N VAL A 60 -6.34 -16.02 10.63
CA VAL A 60 -5.24 -15.61 11.52
C VAL A 60 -5.64 -14.36 12.33
N LEU A 61 -5.93 -13.26 11.65
CA LEU A 61 -6.37 -12.00 12.28
C LEU A 61 -7.85 -11.72 12.02
N VAL A 62 -8.38 -12.26 10.93
CA VAL A 62 -9.77 -12.07 10.49
C VAL A 62 -10.47 -13.42 10.54
N LYS A 63 -11.48 -13.54 11.39
CA LYS A 63 -12.23 -14.80 11.52
C LYS A 63 -13.01 -15.17 10.27
N HIS A 64 -13.51 -14.16 9.57
CA HIS A 64 -14.29 -14.32 8.33
C HIS A 64 -13.88 -13.23 7.35
N TYR A 65 -13.07 -13.57 6.39
CA TYR A 65 -12.62 -12.64 5.37
C TYR A 65 -13.77 -12.24 4.45
N ARG A 66 -13.88 -10.93 4.18
CA ARG A 66 -14.90 -10.35 3.30
C ARG A 66 -14.23 -9.44 2.27
N GLU A 67 -14.64 -9.58 1.03
CA GLU A 67 -14.14 -8.72 -0.06
C GLU A 67 -14.71 -7.30 0.01
N ALA A 68 -15.86 -7.12 0.64
CA ALA A 68 -16.53 -5.84 0.80
C ALA A 68 -16.84 -5.51 2.26
N GLY A 69 -17.06 -4.24 2.57
CA GLY A 69 -17.38 -3.76 3.92
C GLY A 69 -16.13 -3.67 4.83
N PRO A 70 -16.26 -3.31 6.09
CA PRO A 70 -15.15 -3.25 7.04
C PRO A 70 -14.63 -4.65 7.36
N LEU A 71 -13.30 -4.77 7.51
CA LEU A 71 -12.63 -5.95 8.06
C LEU A 71 -12.00 -5.59 9.39
N GLN A 72 -12.15 -6.48 10.37
CA GLN A 72 -11.48 -6.34 11.64
C GLN A 72 -9.95 -6.31 11.42
N TRP A 73 -9.25 -5.38 12.04
CA TRP A 73 -7.80 -5.20 12.01
C TRP A 73 -7.17 -4.82 10.66
N ILE A 74 -7.91 -4.84 9.56
CA ILE A 74 -7.41 -4.41 8.25
C ILE A 74 -7.96 -3.03 7.94
N GLN A 75 -7.07 -2.07 7.75
CA GLN A 75 -7.42 -0.73 7.37
C GLN A 75 -7.86 -0.70 5.90
N LEU A 76 -8.92 0.05 5.62
CA LEU A 76 -9.44 0.20 4.27
C LEU A 76 -8.65 1.28 3.53
N MET A 77 -8.16 0.97 2.35
CA MET A 77 -7.69 2.00 1.43
C MET A 77 -8.89 2.77 0.90
N GLN A 78 -8.79 4.08 0.96
CA GLN A 78 -9.76 4.93 0.27
C GLN A 78 -9.41 4.99 -1.20
N MET A 79 -10.17 4.21 -1.96
CA MET A 79 -10.14 4.22 -3.39
C MET A 79 -11.43 4.89 -3.86
N TYR A 80 -11.39 6.07 -4.44
CA TYR A 80 -12.54 6.72 -5.11
C TYR A 80 -13.88 6.73 -4.36
N HIS A 81 -13.90 6.80 -3.05
CA HIS A 81 -15.18 6.91 -2.36
C HIS A 81 -15.49 8.37 -2.04
N ARG A 82 -16.54 8.94 -2.61
CA ARG A 82 -16.94 10.35 -2.46
C ARG A 82 -17.26 10.77 -1.01
N LYS A 83 -17.49 9.84 -0.10
CA LYS A 83 -17.98 10.10 1.27
C LYS A 83 -17.13 9.49 2.39
N ARG A 84 -16.07 8.75 2.08
CA ARG A 84 -15.25 8.10 3.09
C ARG A 84 -13.83 8.57 2.96
N GLU A 85 -13.34 9.24 3.97
CA GLU A 85 -11.92 9.46 4.15
C GLU A 85 -11.34 8.24 4.85
N GLY A 86 -10.27 7.69 4.32
CA GLY A 86 -9.61 6.52 4.87
C GLY A 86 -8.14 6.54 4.54
N TYR A 87 -7.32 6.37 5.55
CA TYR A 87 -5.87 6.34 5.46
C TYR A 87 -5.38 4.92 5.71
N GLY A 88 -5.79 4.01 4.83
CA GLY A 88 -5.59 2.58 5.03
C GLY A 88 -4.19 2.07 4.75
N GLN A 89 -3.34 2.84 4.07
CA GLN A 89 -1.94 2.51 3.83
C GLN A 89 -1.04 3.35 4.71
N GLN A 90 -0.30 2.68 5.59
CA GLN A 90 0.75 3.31 6.38
C GLN A 90 2.12 3.06 5.76
N PHE A 91 3.13 3.81 6.19
CA PHE A 91 4.53 3.60 5.80
C PHE A 91 5.50 4.01 6.90
N CYS A 92 6.71 3.45 6.84
CA CYS A 92 7.87 3.92 7.58
C CYS A 92 8.83 4.60 6.61
N PRO A 93 9.15 5.90 6.76
CA PRO A 93 10.02 6.61 5.85
C PRO A 93 11.43 6.01 5.79
N LEU A 94 11.96 5.60 6.95
CA LEU A 94 13.28 4.99 7.03
C LEU A 94 13.34 3.62 6.33
N CYS A 95 12.28 2.81 6.43
CA CYS A 95 12.20 1.58 5.66
C CYS A 95 12.19 1.84 4.14
N LEU A 96 11.40 2.83 3.69
CA LEU A 96 11.36 3.19 2.28
C LEU A 96 12.71 3.75 1.79
N CYS A 97 13.46 4.44 2.65
CA CYS A 97 14.78 4.96 2.33
C CYS A 97 15.84 3.86 2.22
N GLU A 98 15.81 2.87 3.12
CA GLU A 98 16.79 1.78 3.17
C GLU A 98 16.57 0.69 2.12
N ASP A 99 15.33 0.52 1.65
CA ASP A 99 15.02 -0.49 0.66
C ASP A 99 15.72 -0.18 -0.67
N LYS A 100 16.45 -1.14 -1.22
CA LYS A 100 17.05 -1.02 -2.56
C LYS A 100 16.02 -0.66 -3.63
N VAL A 101 14.83 -1.23 -3.52
CA VAL A 101 13.63 -0.88 -4.28
C VAL A 101 12.53 -0.62 -3.27
N PRO A 102 12.10 0.64 -3.06
CA PRO A 102 11.06 0.96 -2.10
C PRO A 102 9.75 0.23 -2.39
N TYR A 103 9.13 -0.33 -1.36
CA TYR A 103 7.83 -0.99 -1.47
C TYR A 103 6.99 -0.82 -0.21
N PHE A 104 5.66 -0.85 -0.38
CA PHE A 104 4.71 -0.78 0.74
C PHE A 104 4.42 -2.18 1.26
N ARG A 105 4.70 -2.40 2.54
CA ARG A 105 4.53 -3.70 3.18
C ARG A 105 3.06 -3.95 3.49
N LYS A 106 2.53 -5.12 3.17
CA LYS A 106 1.14 -5.49 3.45
C LYS A 106 0.78 -5.42 4.95
N THR A 107 1.77 -5.65 5.83
CA THR A 107 1.57 -5.50 7.28
C THR A 107 1.31 -4.05 7.70
N TRP A 108 1.66 -3.07 6.88
CA TRP A 108 1.34 -1.67 7.10
C TRP A 108 -0.14 -1.33 6.87
N ARG A 109 -0.92 -2.32 6.41
CA ARG A 109 -2.38 -2.27 6.30
C ARG A 109 -3.10 -2.71 7.58
N LEU A 110 -2.36 -3.18 8.59
CA LEU A 110 -2.93 -3.67 9.84
C LEU A 110 -3.12 -2.52 10.83
N ALA A 111 -4.33 -2.37 11.38
CA ALA A 111 -4.66 -1.34 12.37
C ALA A 111 -3.89 -1.52 13.68
N ILE A 112 -3.51 -2.75 14.01
CA ILE A 112 -2.71 -3.07 15.19
C ILE A 112 -1.23 -2.70 15.04
N LYS A 113 -0.76 -2.44 13.81
CA LYS A 113 0.62 -2.06 13.55
C LYS A 113 0.74 -0.56 13.42
N THR A 114 1.00 0.10 14.54
CA THR A 114 1.12 1.55 14.60
C THR A 114 2.57 2.05 14.54
N MET A 115 3.53 1.13 14.69
CA MET A 115 4.95 1.48 14.74
C MET A 115 5.81 0.55 13.88
N CYS A 116 6.96 1.05 13.45
CA CYS A 116 8.01 0.28 12.82
C CYS A 116 8.98 -0.24 13.89
N LEU A 117 8.97 -1.56 14.13
CA LEU A 117 9.86 -2.18 15.11
C LEU A 117 11.34 -2.10 14.72
N LYS A 118 11.64 -2.03 13.41
CA LYS A 118 13.02 -1.90 12.92
C LYS A 118 13.63 -0.55 13.25
N HIS A 119 12.82 0.52 13.16
CA HIS A 119 13.30 1.89 13.29
C HIS A 119 12.78 2.59 14.56
N ASN A 120 12.02 1.90 15.39
CA ASN A 120 11.41 2.43 16.60
C ASN A 120 10.71 3.78 16.36
N CYS A 121 9.96 3.88 15.27
CA CYS A 121 9.23 5.09 14.92
C CYS A 121 7.76 4.79 14.59
N MET A 122 6.90 5.78 14.77
CA MET A 122 5.49 5.69 14.39
C MET A 122 5.36 5.54 12.87
N LEU A 123 4.44 4.69 12.43
CA LEU A 123 4.05 4.64 11.03
C LEU A 123 3.22 5.88 10.68
N ILE A 124 3.38 6.35 9.45
CA ILE A 124 2.69 7.53 8.90
C ILE A 124 1.62 7.02 7.92
N ASP A 125 0.40 7.53 8.02
CA ASP A 125 -0.75 7.08 7.22
C ASP A 125 -1.11 8.03 6.08
N ARG A 126 -0.45 9.19 5.98
CA ARG A 126 -0.74 10.25 5.02
C ARG A 126 0.52 10.99 4.58
N CYS A 127 0.41 11.73 3.50
CA CYS A 127 1.49 12.60 3.06
C CYS A 127 1.66 13.77 4.04
N PRO A 128 2.86 14.01 4.59
CA PRO A 128 3.09 15.10 5.53
C PRO A 128 3.03 16.49 4.89
N GLN A 129 3.08 16.59 3.55
CA GLN A 129 3.04 17.87 2.85
C GLN A 129 1.64 18.29 2.45
N CYS A 130 0.81 17.36 1.94
CA CYS A 130 -0.53 17.70 1.42
C CYS A 130 -1.68 16.98 2.13
N ASP A 131 -1.39 16.19 3.16
CA ASP A 131 -2.36 15.44 3.97
C ASP A 131 -3.17 14.38 3.20
N SER A 132 -2.83 14.12 1.93
CA SER A 132 -3.51 13.08 1.15
C SER A 132 -3.17 11.67 1.63
N ALA A 133 -4.11 10.74 1.47
CA ALA A 133 -3.88 9.33 1.75
C ALA A 133 -2.77 8.75 0.87
N VAL A 134 -2.01 7.80 1.39
CA VAL A 134 -0.99 7.10 0.61
C VAL A 134 -1.65 6.15 -0.38
N SER A 135 -1.42 6.37 -1.68
CA SER A 135 -2.02 5.59 -2.77
C SER A 135 -1.01 5.38 -3.90
N TYR A 136 -0.03 4.50 -3.64
CA TYR A 136 1.07 4.23 -4.57
C TYR A 136 0.63 3.79 -5.97
N HIS A 137 -0.52 3.12 -6.09
CA HIS A 137 -1.08 2.68 -7.39
C HIS A 137 -1.68 3.82 -8.22
N ARG A 138 -1.79 5.03 -7.65
CA ARG A 138 -2.31 6.22 -8.34
C ARG A 138 -1.22 7.14 -8.88
N ILE A 139 0.04 6.84 -8.67
CA ILE A 139 1.16 7.65 -9.14
C ILE A 139 1.10 7.78 -10.67
N GLY A 140 1.14 9.02 -11.15
CA GLY A 140 1.06 9.35 -12.57
C GLY A 140 -0.32 9.23 -13.22
N ILE A 141 -1.36 8.86 -12.47
CA ILE A 141 -2.74 8.87 -12.99
C ILE A 141 -3.25 10.31 -13.11
N GLY A 142 -3.81 10.64 -14.28
CA GLY A 142 -4.34 11.98 -14.53
C GLY A 142 -3.29 13.01 -14.94
N GLN A 143 -2.03 12.60 -15.10
CA GLN A 143 -0.93 13.45 -15.56
C GLN A 143 -0.40 12.99 -16.93
N PRO A 144 -1.16 13.19 -18.04
CA PRO A 144 -0.82 12.63 -19.35
C PRO A 144 0.50 13.21 -19.91
N ASN A 145 0.84 14.44 -19.54
CA ASN A 145 2.02 15.16 -20.05
C ASN A 145 3.27 14.97 -19.16
N HIS A 146 3.16 14.28 -18.03
CA HIS A 146 4.29 14.00 -17.17
C HIS A 146 5.14 12.90 -17.79
N VAL A 147 6.32 13.23 -18.27
CA VAL A 147 7.21 12.29 -18.99
C VAL A 147 8.04 11.45 -18.02
N GLU A 148 8.34 11.99 -16.84
CA GLU A 148 9.15 11.31 -15.83
C GLU A 148 8.35 10.27 -15.05
N PHE A 149 9.04 9.20 -14.66
CA PHE A 149 8.46 8.16 -13.81
C PHE A 149 8.70 8.51 -12.35
N ASP A 150 7.65 8.94 -11.67
CA ASP A 150 7.72 9.12 -10.22
C ASP A 150 7.98 7.78 -9.53
N PRO A 151 8.93 7.72 -8.59
CA PRO A 151 9.13 6.54 -7.76
C PRO A 151 7.86 6.18 -6.98
N LEU A 152 7.68 4.88 -6.68
CA LEU A 152 6.55 4.41 -5.85
C LEU A 152 6.53 5.07 -4.45
N SER A 153 7.68 5.58 -4.01
CA SER A 153 7.82 6.30 -2.75
C SER A 153 7.35 7.75 -2.79
N ASN A 154 6.89 8.27 -3.95
CA ASN A 154 6.37 9.63 -4.03
C ASN A 154 4.88 9.68 -3.70
N CYS A 155 4.45 10.81 -3.17
CA CYS A 155 3.04 11.10 -2.99
C CYS A 155 2.37 11.27 -4.37
N HIS A 156 1.24 10.58 -4.57
CA HIS A 156 0.53 10.61 -5.85
C HIS A 156 -0.15 11.97 -6.15
N GLU A 157 -0.38 12.83 -5.15
CA GLU A 157 -1.00 14.14 -5.32
C GLU A 157 0.02 15.27 -5.51
N CYS A 158 1.07 15.32 -4.66
CA CYS A 158 2.01 16.45 -4.65
C CYS A 158 3.45 16.06 -4.97
N SER A 159 3.70 14.81 -5.35
CA SER A 159 5.02 14.26 -5.68
C SER A 159 6.06 14.36 -4.54
N PHE A 160 5.65 14.67 -3.32
CA PHE A 160 6.55 14.67 -2.16
C PHE A 160 7.18 13.28 -1.96
N ASP A 161 8.49 13.23 -1.78
CA ASP A 161 9.20 12.00 -1.52
C ASP A 161 8.96 11.54 -0.07
N LEU A 162 8.14 10.50 0.10
CA LEU A 162 7.77 9.97 1.41
C LEU A 162 8.96 9.43 2.21
N ARG A 163 10.10 9.15 1.57
CA ARG A 163 11.35 8.74 2.23
C ARG A 163 11.94 9.86 3.08
N THR A 164 11.65 11.11 2.71
CA THR A 164 12.15 12.31 3.43
C THR A 164 11.22 12.75 4.57
N ALA A 165 10.11 12.05 4.78
CA ALA A 165 9.20 12.35 5.88
C ALA A 165 9.87 12.18 7.23
N SER A 166 9.58 13.08 8.17
CA SER A 166 10.14 13.04 9.53
C SER A 166 9.64 11.80 10.29
N ALA A 167 10.53 10.90 10.64
CA ALA A 167 10.23 9.75 11.48
C ALA A 167 10.06 10.18 12.94
N LYS A 168 8.85 10.03 13.50
CA LYS A 168 8.60 10.32 14.91
C LYS A 168 9.02 9.12 15.75
N PRO A 169 10.03 9.26 16.65
CA PRO A 169 10.44 8.16 17.51
C PRO A 169 9.32 7.77 18.49
N VAL A 170 9.21 6.48 18.75
CA VAL A 170 8.34 5.98 19.81
C VAL A 170 9.11 6.14 21.11
N LYS A 171 8.57 6.90 22.06
CA LYS A 171 9.07 6.91 23.43
C LYS A 171 8.63 5.60 24.08
N VAL A 172 9.57 4.69 24.29
CA VAL A 172 9.34 3.55 25.18
C VAL A 172 9.37 4.15 26.58
N TYR A 173 8.22 4.19 27.24
CA TYR A 173 8.19 4.47 28.67
C TYR A 173 8.80 3.24 29.33
N ASP A 174 9.91 3.43 30.06
CA ASP A 174 10.47 2.37 30.90
C ASP A 174 9.39 1.89 31.85
N GLN A 175 9.16 0.60 31.87
CA GLN A 175 8.17 -0.05 32.73
C GLN A 175 8.46 0.13 34.23
N GLU A 176 9.65 0.61 34.59
CA GLU A 176 10.08 0.88 35.97
C GLU A 176 9.36 2.07 36.63
N ALA A 177 8.51 2.80 35.92
CA ALA A 177 7.76 3.93 36.47
C ALA A 177 6.37 3.55 37.02
N PHE A 178 6.01 2.26 37.07
CA PHE A 178 4.69 1.77 37.49
C PHE A 178 4.74 0.77 38.66
N ASP A 179 5.89 0.62 39.37
CA ASP A 179 5.98 -0.12 40.64
C ASP A 179 5.84 0.79 41.84
#